data_cc973a6b879137602a0c7f63f2252dd0
#
_entry.id   cc973a6b879137602a0c7f63f2252dd0
#
_cell.length_a   1.000
_cell.length_b   1.000
_cell.length_c   1.000
_cell.angle_alpha   90.00
_cell.angle_beta   90.00
_cell.angle_gamma   90.00
#
_symmetry.space_group_name_H-M   'P 1'
#
loop_
_entity.id
_entity.type
_entity.pdbx_description
1 polymer ?
#
loop_
_entity_poly.entity_id
_entity_poly.type
_entity_poly.pdbx_seq_one_letter_code
_entity_poly.pdbx_strand_id
1 'polypeptide(L)'
;MLFANDFINTEDIMDWIKVSIFTTSEGIEPLSGRLYQLGITGLEIEDEKDFKDFLENNKQYWDYVDDELIKEKEGETEVIAYVSDNAAGHEMLMAIRNTVAEMKQLDDENEFGRLEIQYEGRRLGE
;
A
#
# COMPACT_ATOMS: atom_id res chain seq x y z
N MET A 1 -34.91 -13.83 -6.46
CA MET A 1 -34.24 -13.79 -6.26
C MET A 1 -33.63 -13.63 -6.04
N LEU A 2 -33.13 -13.92 -5.90
CA LEU A 2 -32.43 -13.83 -5.58
C LEU A 2 -31.81 -13.39 -5.63
N PHE A 3 -31.57 -13.25 -5.80
CA PHE A 3 -30.98 -12.85 -5.74
C PHE A 3 -30.39 -12.39 -5.79
N ALA A 4 -30.72 -12.10 -5.98
CA ALA A 4 -29.96 -11.86 -6.05
C ALA A 4 -29.23 -11.65 -5.81
N ASN A 5 -29.13 -11.88 -5.50
CA ASN A 5 -28.40 -11.80 -5.11
C ASN A 5 -27.83 -12.03 -4.90
N ASP A 6 -28.66 -11.96 -4.77
CA ASP A 6 -27.92 -12.56 -4.38
C ASP A 6 -26.94 -12.71 -4.83
N PHE A 7 -26.96 -11.79 -5.33
CA PHE A 7 -25.81 -12.01 -5.74
C PHE A 7 -24.78 -11.06 -5.53
N ILE A 8 -24.44 -11.03 -4.53
CA ILE A 8 -23.05 -10.75 -4.37
C ILE A 8 -22.33 -11.59 -5.35
N ASN A 9 -21.73 -10.93 -6.27
CA ASN A 9 -20.90 -11.63 -7.19
C ASN A 9 -19.72 -12.14 -6.38
N THR A 10 -19.59 -13.42 -6.32
CA THR A 10 -18.52 -14.06 -5.57
C THR A 10 -17.15 -13.58 -6.04
N GLU A 11 -17.04 -13.26 -7.32
CA GLU A 11 -15.79 -12.76 -7.89
C GLU A 11 -15.40 -11.42 -7.30
N ASP A 12 -16.34 -10.53 -7.10
CA ASP A 12 -16.06 -9.21 -6.54
C ASP A 12 -15.58 -9.30 -5.09
N ILE A 13 -16.01 -10.33 -4.39
CA ILE A 13 -15.59 -10.53 -3.02
C ILE A 13 -14.21 -11.15 -2.96
N MET A 14 -13.90 -12.03 -3.91
CA MET A 14 -12.72 -12.86 -3.85
C MET A 14 -11.47 -12.27 -4.46
N ASP A 15 -11.62 -11.34 -5.38
CA ASP A 15 -10.48 -10.82 -6.12
C ASP A 15 -10.16 -9.39 -5.74
N TRP A 16 -8.97 -9.20 -5.24
CA TRP A 16 -8.46 -7.88 -4.85
C TRP A 16 -7.09 -7.67 -5.45
N ILE A 17 -6.74 -6.42 -5.65
CA ILE A 17 -5.40 -6.05 -6.06
C ILE A 17 -4.76 -5.28 -4.91
N LYS A 18 -3.63 -5.79 -4.44
CA LYS A 18 -2.83 -5.09 -3.45
C LYS A 18 -1.92 -4.13 -4.20
N VAL A 19 -2.00 -2.86 -3.88
CA VAL A 19 -1.20 -1.82 -4.53
C VAL A 19 -0.23 -1.29 -3.50
N SER A 20 1.06 -1.55 -3.71
CA SER A 20 2.11 -1.10 -2.82
C SER A 20 2.84 0.06 -3.46
N ILE A 21 2.90 1.19 -2.78
CA ILE A 21 3.58 2.39 -3.27
C ILE A 21 4.77 2.66 -2.38
N PHE A 22 5.95 2.60 -2.95
CA PHE A 22 7.18 2.76 -2.19
C PHE A 22 7.53 4.24 -2.08
N THR A 23 7.78 4.68 -0.86
CA THR A 23 8.06 6.08 -0.59
C THR A 23 9.05 6.20 0.57
N THR A 24 9.02 7.31 1.28
CA THR A 24 9.84 7.57 2.46
C THR A 24 8.91 7.97 3.60
N SER A 25 9.46 8.06 4.81
CA SER A 25 8.67 8.52 5.95
C SER A 25 8.06 9.91 5.68
N GLU A 26 8.80 10.77 4.99
CA GLU A 26 8.31 12.10 4.63
C GLU A 26 7.20 12.05 3.58
N GLY A 27 7.15 11.00 2.79
CA GLY A 27 6.15 10.85 1.74
C GLY A 27 4.83 10.27 2.20
N ILE A 28 4.78 9.67 3.39
CA ILE A 28 3.58 8.99 3.85
C ILE A 28 2.37 9.92 3.89
N GLU A 29 2.51 11.05 4.54
CA GLU A 29 1.39 11.96 4.74
C GLU A 29 0.88 12.59 3.44
N PRO A 30 1.74 13.18 2.60
CA PRO A 30 1.24 13.74 1.34
C PRO A 30 0.67 12.68 0.40
N LEU A 31 1.28 11.50 0.34
CA LEU A 31 0.77 10.44 -0.50
C LEU A 31 -0.58 9.94 0.01
N SER A 32 -0.69 9.68 1.31
CA SER A 32 -1.94 9.24 1.92
C SER A 32 -3.05 10.25 1.71
N GLY A 33 -2.75 11.54 1.86
CA GLY A 33 -3.72 12.60 1.64
C GLY A 33 -4.27 12.59 0.23
N ARG A 34 -3.43 12.38 -0.76
CA ARG A 34 -3.87 12.32 -2.15
C ARG A 34 -4.71 11.08 -2.43
N LEU A 35 -4.33 9.94 -1.83
CA LEU A 35 -5.11 8.72 -2.00
C LEU A 35 -6.51 8.85 -1.37
N TYR A 36 -6.60 9.50 -0.21
CA TYR A 36 -7.89 9.77 0.40
C TYR A 36 -8.76 10.66 -0.49
N GLN A 37 -8.15 11.61 -1.18
CA GLN A 37 -8.88 12.48 -2.10
C GLN A 37 -9.46 11.69 -3.28
N LEU A 38 -8.84 10.59 -3.65
CA LEU A 38 -9.36 9.71 -4.70
C LEU A 38 -10.51 8.83 -4.23
N GLY A 39 -10.77 8.81 -2.92
CA GLY A 39 -11.83 8.00 -2.37
C GLY A 39 -11.37 6.73 -1.69
N ILE A 40 -10.08 6.52 -1.60
CA ILE A 40 -9.54 5.35 -0.91
C ILE A 40 -9.59 5.62 0.59
N THR A 41 -10.22 4.74 1.35
CA THR A 41 -10.44 4.97 2.78
C THR A 41 -9.61 4.10 3.70
N GLY A 42 -9.14 2.96 3.22
CA GLY A 42 -8.34 2.06 4.06
C GLY A 42 -6.94 1.93 3.52
N LEU A 43 -5.97 2.43 4.26
CA LEU A 43 -4.57 2.32 3.88
C LEU A 43 -3.81 1.59 4.96
N GLU A 44 -2.85 0.77 4.54
CA GLU A 44 -1.89 0.18 5.46
C GLU A 44 -0.57 0.88 5.23
N ILE A 45 0.15 1.17 6.30
CA ILE A 45 1.41 1.88 6.19
C ILE A 45 2.48 1.06 6.89
N GLU A 46 3.55 0.75 6.16
CA GLU A 46 4.72 0.10 6.73
C GLU A 46 5.86 1.10 6.66
N ASP A 47 6.12 1.77 7.77
CA ASP A 47 7.14 2.80 7.85
C ASP A 47 8.44 2.22 8.39
N GLU A 48 9.48 2.29 7.60
CA GLU A 48 10.81 1.85 7.99
C GLU A 48 11.23 2.45 9.34
N LYS A 49 10.93 3.72 9.54
CA LYS A 49 11.29 4.41 10.78
C LYS A 49 10.59 3.79 11.98
N ASP A 50 9.31 3.48 11.87
CA ASP A 50 8.55 2.86 12.96
C ASP A 50 9.12 1.49 13.31
N PHE A 51 9.54 0.73 12.32
CA PHE A 51 10.12 -0.58 12.55
C PHE A 51 11.46 -0.45 13.28
N LYS A 52 12.28 0.51 12.89
CA LYS A 52 13.55 0.76 13.56
C LYS A 52 13.34 1.19 15.01
N ASP A 53 12.38 2.07 15.24
CA ASP A 53 12.03 2.50 16.59
C ASP A 53 11.55 1.33 17.45
N PHE A 54 10.75 0.44 16.84
CA PHE A 54 10.29 -0.75 17.52
C PHE A 54 11.47 -1.62 17.95
N LEU A 55 12.42 -1.86 17.05
CA LEU A 55 13.59 -2.66 17.36
C LEU A 55 14.43 -2.04 18.46
N GLU A 56 14.63 -0.72 18.41
CA GLU A 56 15.38 -0.01 19.43
C GLU A 56 14.76 -0.19 20.81
N ASN A 57 13.46 -0.09 20.89
CA ASN A 57 12.73 -0.17 22.16
C ASN A 57 12.51 -1.59 22.66
N ASN A 58 12.77 -2.59 21.82
CA ASN A 58 12.47 -3.99 22.13
C ASN A 58 13.68 -4.88 21.88
N LYS A 59 14.85 -4.42 22.28
CA LYS A 59 16.11 -5.13 22.04
C LYS A 59 16.12 -6.54 22.60
N GLN A 60 15.40 -6.77 23.69
CA GLN A 60 15.34 -8.09 24.30
C GLN A 60 14.67 -9.13 23.38
N TYR A 61 13.98 -8.70 22.35
CA TYR A 61 13.28 -9.60 21.43
C TYR A 61 14.05 -9.81 20.12
N TRP A 62 15.21 -9.20 19.98
CA TRP A 62 15.97 -9.28 18.72
C TRP A 62 16.35 -10.70 18.32
N ASP A 63 16.56 -11.56 19.29
CA ASP A 63 16.92 -12.96 19.02
C ASP A 63 15.79 -13.72 18.32
N TYR A 64 14.60 -13.18 18.36
CA TYR A 64 13.43 -13.80 17.76
C TYR A 64 13.07 -13.22 16.39
N VAL A 65 13.84 -12.24 15.93
CA VAL A 65 13.57 -11.59 14.65
C VAL A 65 14.57 -12.08 13.62
N ASP A 66 14.02 -12.52 12.47
CA ASP A 66 14.84 -13.01 11.36
C ASP A 66 15.66 -11.87 10.77
N ASP A 67 16.96 -12.08 10.55
CA ASP A 67 17.84 -11.08 9.95
C ASP A 67 17.33 -10.63 8.58
N GLU A 68 16.79 -11.55 7.79
CA GLU A 68 16.25 -11.20 6.49
C GLU A 68 15.04 -10.30 6.61
N LEU A 69 14.20 -10.54 7.61
CA LEU A 69 13.02 -9.70 7.85
C LEU A 69 13.46 -8.29 8.24
N ILE A 70 14.49 -8.18 9.06
CA ILE A 70 15.03 -6.88 9.45
C ILE A 70 15.51 -6.12 8.21
N LYS A 71 16.26 -6.78 7.35
CA LYS A 71 16.77 -6.16 6.13
C LYS A 71 15.66 -5.73 5.19
N GLU A 72 14.64 -6.57 5.04
CA GLU A 72 13.50 -6.25 4.21
C GLU A 72 12.80 -5.00 4.70
N LYS A 73 12.55 -4.94 6.00
CA LYS A 73 11.81 -3.83 6.59
C LYS A 73 12.62 -2.54 6.66
N GLU A 74 13.94 -2.66 6.76
CA GLU A 74 14.81 -1.48 6.76
C GLU A 74 14.92 -0.83 5.40
N GLY A 75 14.60 -1.55 4.36
CA GLY A 75 14.83 -1.08 3.01
C GLY A 75 13.91 0.01 2.55
N GLU A 76 12.62 -0.06 2.89
CA GLU A 76 11.66 0.88 2.33
C GLU A 76 10.39 1.04 3.12
N THR A 77 9.86 2.27 3.01
CA THR A 77 8.56 2.60 3.54
C THR A 77 7.52 2.37 2.42
N GLU A 78 6.39 1.81 2.75
CA GLU A 78 5.32 1.54 1.79
C GLU A 78 3.99 2.06 2.29
N VAL A 79 3.20 2.56 1.35
CA VAL A 79 1.79 2.84 1.60
C VAL A 79 1.02 1.84 0.74
N ILE A 80 0.13 1.08 1.36
CA ILE A 80 -0.56 -0.03 0.71
C ILE A 80 -2.05 0.25 0.65
N ALA A 81 -2.61 0.12 -0.55
CA ALA A 81 -4.04 0.24 -0.78
C ALA A 81 -4.55 -1.03 -1.42
N TYR A 82 -5.83 -1.32 -1.22
CA TYR A 82 -6.47 -2.46 -1.86
C TYR A 82 -7.61 -1.95 -2.73
N VAL A 83 -7.65 -2.41 -3.96
CA VAL A 83 -8.74 -2.08 -4.87
C VAL A 83 -9.33 -3.38 -5.39
N SER A 84 -10.61 -3.35 -5.76
CA SER A 84 -11.25 -4.56 -6.29
C SER A 84 -10.74 -4.84 -7.70
N ASP A 85 -10.70 -6.11 -8.06
CA ASP A 85 -10.23 -6.50 -9.39
C ASP A 85 -11.43 -6.54 -10.34
N ASN A 86 -11.91 -5.37 -10.69
CA ASN A 86 -13.03 -5.18 -11.61
C ASN A 86 -12.86 -3.81 -12.28
N ALA A 87 -13.83 -3.42 -13.09
CA ALA A 87 -13.74 -2.18 -13.85
C ALA A 87 -13.55 -0.96 -12.96
N ALA A 88 -14.28 -0.88 -11.85
CA ALA A 88 -14.17 0.25 -10.92
C ALA A 88 -12.80 0.28 -10.26
N GLY A 89 -12.30 -0.89 -9.86
CA GLY A 89 -10.99 -0.99 -9.23
C GLY A 89 -9.87 -0.64 -10.20
N HIS A 90 -10.01 -1.03 -11.46
CA HIS A 90 -9.03 -0.70 -12.48
C HIS A 90 -9.00 0.80 -12.77
N GLU A 91 -10.14 1.46 -12.73
CA GLU A 91 -10.20 2.91 -12.86
C GLU A 91 -9.49 3.59 -11.68
N MET A 92 -9.71 3.08 -10.48
CA MET A 92 -9.04 3.59 -9.30
C MET A 92 -7.52 3.39 -9.42
N LEU A 93 -7.11 2.24 -9.94
CA LEU A 93 -5.70 1.94 -10.14
C LEU A 93 -5.05 2.96 -11.08
N MET A 94 -5.75 3.32 -12.16
CA MET A 94 -5.25 4.34 -13.09
C MET A 94 -5.13 5.70 -12.39
N ALA A 95 -6.11 6.03 -11.56
CA ALA A 95 -6.07 7.29 -10.81
C ALA A 95 -4.88 7.30 -9.84
N ILE A 96 -4.62 6.19 -9.20
CA ILE A 96 -3.46 6.07 -8.30
C ILE A 96 -2.17 6.27 -9.08
N ARG A 97 -2.04 5.63 -10.24
CA ARG A 97 -0.85 5.75 -11.06
C ARG A 97 -0.62 7.19 -11.49
N ASN A 98 -1.67 7.87 -11.93
CA ASN A 98 -1.56 9.26 -12.35
C ASN A 98 -1.16 10.16 -11.20
N THR A 99 -1.73 9.93 -10.01
CA THR A 99 -1.42 10.71 -8.83
C THR A 99 0.05 10.53 -8.42
N VAL A 100 0.53 9.29 -8.42
CA VAL A 100 1.91 9.02 -8.04
C VAL A 100 2.88 9.62 -9.06
N ALA A 101 2.55 9.54 -10.35
CA ALA A 101 3.37 10.13 -11.39
C ALA A 101 3.46 11.65 -11.23
N GLU A 102 2.34 12.29 -10.88
CA GLU A 102 2.31 13.72 -10.64
C GLU A 102 3.17 14.10 -9.44
N MET A 103 3.05 13.34 -8.35
CA MET A 103 3.88 13.57 -7.17
C MET A 103 5.35 13.44 -7.49
N LYS A 104 5.69 12.45 -8.30
CA LYS A 104 7.08 12.22 -8.68
C LYS A 104 7.64 13.41 -9.46
N GLN A 105 6.84 13.99 -10.34
CA GLN A 105 7.26 15.16 -11.11
C GLN A 105 7.46 16.39 -10.22
N LEU A 106 6.68 16.51 -9.17
CA LEU A 106 6.76 17.66 -8.27
C LEU A 106 7.82 17.50 -7.18
N ASP A 107 8.39 16.32 -7.05
CA ASP A 107 9.34 16.01 -6.00
C ASP A 107 10.78 16.32 -6.45
N ASP A 108 11.07 17.61 -6.58
CA ASP A 108 12.36 18.07 -7.09
C ASP A 108 13.55 17.63 -6.24
N GLU A 109 13.33 17.49 -4.94
CA GLU A 109 14.41 17.15 -4.02
C GLU A 109 14.45 15.66 -3.65
N ASN A 110 13.62 14.88 -4.32
CA ASN A 110 13.53 13.45 -4.09
C ASN A 110 13.22 13.11 -2.63
N GLU A 111 12.38 13.91 -1.98
CA GLU A 111 11.98 13.69 -0.60
C GLU A 111 11.12 12.45 -0.42
N PHE A 112 10.37 12.08 -1.45
CA PHE A 112 9.39 11.00 -1.37
C PHE A 112 9.95 9.68 -1.89
N GLY A 113 11.24 9.62 -2.18
CA GLY A 113 11.87 8.41 -2.65
C GLY A 113 11.50 8.07 -4.07
N ARG A 114 11.51 6.80 -4.40
CA ARG A 114 11.31 6.38 -5.78
C ARG A 114 9.87 6.41 -6.27
N LEU A 115 8.91 6.44 -5.38
CA LEU A 115 7.48 6.48 -5.73
C LEU A 115 7.11 5.46 -6.80
N GLU A 116 7.56 4.23 -6.60
CA GLU A 116 7.22 3.14 -7.52
C GLU A 116 6.05 2.35 -6.98
N ILE A 117 5.30 1.77 -7.89
CA ILE A 117 4.09 1.03 -7.57
C ILE A 117 4.28 -0.44 -7.94
N GLN A 118 3.91 -1.33 -7.02
CA GLN A 118 3.86 -2.76 -7.30
C GLN A 118 2.45 -3.25 -7.10
N TYR A 119 2.04 -4.19 -7.94
CA TYR A 119 0.70 -4.76 -7.90
C TYR A 119 0.77 -6.24 -7.61
N GLU A 120 -0.18 -6.70 -6.82
CA GLU A 120 -0.28 -8.12 -6.55
C GLU A 120 -1.75 -8.48 -6.47
N GLY A 121 -2.19 -9.37 -7.36
CA GLY A 121 -3.55 -9.87 -7.31
C GLY A 121 -3.71 -10.82 -6.14
N ARG A 122 -4.84 -10.70 -5.45
CA ARG A 122 -5.13 -11.56 -4.32
C ARG A 122 -6.55 -12.07 -4.39
N ARG A 123 -6.73 -13.31 -3.94
CA ARG A 123 -8.05 -13.88 -3.79
C ARG A 123 -8.37 -14.02 -2.33
N LEU A 124 -9.61 -13.75 -1.99
CA LEU A 124 -10.07 -13.94 -0.63
C LEU A 124 -9.95 -15.43 -0.29
N GLY A 125 -9.30 -15.75 0.80
CA GLY A 125 -9.13 -17.12 1.22
C GLY A 125 -7.79 -17.74 0.86
N GLU A 126 -6.95 -17.02 0.19
CA GLU A 126 -5.59 -17.50 -0.12
C GLU A 126 -4.56 -17.03 0.89
#